data_6771ff10cebbbc29ca39144c5b4802f1
#
_entry.id   6771ff10cebbbc29ca39144c5b4802f1
#
_cell.length_a   1.000
_cell.length_b   1.000
_cell.length_c   1.000
_cell.angle_alpha   90.00
_cell.angle_beta   90.00
_cell.angle_gamma   90.00
#
_symmetry.space_group_name_H-M   'P 1'
#
loop_
_entity.id
_entity.type
_entity.pdbx_description
1 polymer ?
#
loop_
_entity_poly.entity_id
_entity_poly.type
_entity_poly.pdbx_seq_one_letter_code
_entity_poly.pdbx_strand_id
1 'polypeptide(L)'
;MGSDQRLHYSEMILAQVWNEQICPSTASKPVILVLDEAHRLHLGSRNMSTRILREGRKFGVSGWFITQWADDAKMLSTLSQAALRIFFRPGAENVGALAKVLAHGNLKKALQYRPLIARMPVGSFFFFNASGDAVYTRNTNTN
;
A
#
# COMPACT_ATOMS: atom_id res chain seq x y z
N MET A 1 -20.06 8.43 15.77
CA MET A 1 -19.15 9.18 14.92
C MET A 1 -19.30 8.66 13.50
N GLY A 2 -19.79 9.47 12.57
CA GLY A 2 -20.04 9.08 11.19
C GLY A 2 -18.74 8.79 10.43
N SER A 3 -18.82 8.07 9.28
CA SER A 3 -17.67 7.74 8.42
C SER A 3 -16.87 8.98 8.03
N ASP A 4 -17.55 10.05 7.63
CA ASP A 4 -16.93 11.30 7.19
C ASP A 4 -16.18 12.03 8.28
N GLN A 5 -16.67 11.95 9.53
CA GLN A 5 -15.97 12.54 10.67
C GLN A 5 -14.65 11.81 10.97
N ARG A 6 -14.64 10.47 10.90
CA ARG A 6 -13.41 9.68 11.12
C ARG A 6 -12.37 9.99 10.06
N LEU A 7 -12.82 10.12 8.84
CA LEU A 7 -11.97 10.43 7.71
C LEU A 7 -11.31 11.80 7.85
N HIS A 8 -12.10 12.81 8.22
CA HIS A 8 -11.60 14.15 8.47
C HIS A 8 -10.58 14.16 9.62
N TYR A 9 -10.84 13.43 10.69
CA TYR A 9 -9.91 13.27 11.81
C TYR A 9 -8.58 12.65 11.37
N SER A 10 -8.62 11.60 10.55
CA SER A 10 -7.41 10.95 10.05
C SER A 10 -6.56 11.91 9.23
N GLU A 11 -7.16 12.66 8.32
CA GLU A 11 -6.45 13.66 7.52
C GLU A 11 -5.86 14.79 8.37
N MET A 12 -6.55 15.22 9.44
CA MET A 12 -6.02 16.21 10.38
C MET A 12 -4.78 15.70 11.12
N ILE A 13 -4.82 14.45 11.63
CA ILE A 13 -3.67 13.84 12.32
C ILE A 13 -2.49 13.71 11.36
N LEU A 14 -2.72 13.26 10.14
CA LEU A 14 -1.67 13.15 9.12
C LEU A 14 -1.07 14.52 8.77
N ALA A 15 -1.91 15.56 8.70
CA ALA A 15 -1.46 16.92 8.45
C ALA A 15 -0.64 17.48 9.62
N GLN A 16 -1.01 17.15 10.86
CA GLN A 16 -0.24 17.57 12.03
C GLN A 16 1.15 16.92 12.02
N VAL A 17 1.25 15.60 11.87
CA VAL A 17 2.53 14.90 11.78
C VAL A 17 3.39 15.44 10.64
N TRP A 18 2.77 15.70 9.48
CA TRP A 18 3.46 16.28 8.35
C TRP A 18 4.06 17.64 8.68
N ASN A 19 3.26 18.53 9.27
CA ASN A 19 3.70 19.89 9.62
C ASN A 19 4.85 19.88 10.64
N GLU A 20 4.82 18.96 11.61
CA GLU A 20 5.90 18.77 12.57
C GLU A 20 7.21 18.32 11.88
N GLN A 21 7.11 17.47 10.87
CA GLN A 21 8.28 16.93 10.16
C GLN A 21 8.89 17.90 9.14
N ILE A 22 8.08 18.75 8.50
CA ILE A 22 8.62 19.75 7.56
C ILE A 22 9.22 20.98 8.27
N CYS A 23 8.97 21.15 9.55
CA CYS A 23 9.50 22.26 10.33
C CYS A 23 10.92 21.94 10.80
N PRO A 24 11.96 22.66 10.35
CA PRO A 24 13.35 22.35 10.71
C PRO A 24 13.65 22.37 12.21
N SER A 25 12.86 23.14 12.99
CA SER A 25 13.00 23.23 14.44
C SER A 25 12.46 22.03 15.21
N THR A 26 11.59 21.24 14.60
CA THR A 26 10.92 20.08 15.21
C THR A 26 11.26 18.75 14.55
N ALA A 27 11.74 18.76 13.31
CA ALA A 27 12.13 17.59 12.54
C ALA A 27 13.39 16.94 13.10
N SER A 28 13.26 16.13 14.15
CA SER A 28 14.43 15.57 14.84
C SER A 28 14.69 14.10 14.55
N LYS A 29 13.67 13.32 14.16
CA LYS A 29 13.78 11.86 13.95
C LYS A 29 12.85 11.38 12.83
N PRO A 30 13.28 10.36 12.05
CA PRO A 30 12.41 9.71 11.09
C PRO A 30 11.14 9.14 11.76
N VAL A 31 10.01 9.29 11.12
CA VAL A 31 8.70 8.82 11.59
C VAL A 31 8.16 7.75 10.65
N ILE A 32 7.67 6.65 11.22
CA ILE A 32 6.92 5.63 10.48
C ILE A 32 5.45 5.78 10.86
N LEU A 33 4.63 6.05 9.87
CA LEU A 33 3.18 6.09 9.98
C LEU A 33 2.61 4.78 9.48
N VAL A 34 1.96 4.02 10.36
CA VAL A 34 1.26 2.78 10.00
C VAL A 34 -0.23 3.10 9.86
N LEU A 35 -0.75 2.97 8.66
CA LEU A 35 -2.12 3.27 8.29
C LEU A 35 -2.83 1.96 7.95
N ASP A 36 -3.44 1.35 8.96
CA ASP A 36 -4.25 0.14 8.79
C ASP A 36 -5.63 0.48 8.18
N GLU A 37 -6.21 -0.47 7.47
CA GLU A 37 -7.48 -0.28 6.74
C GLU A 37 -7.44 0.93 5.80
N ALA A 38 -6.33 1.11 5.08
CA ALA A 38 -6.06 2.29 4.25
C ALA A 38 -7.11 2.54 3.16
N HIS A 39 -7.93 1.52 2.81
CA HIS A 39 -9.07 1.70 1.91
C HIS A 39 -10.14 2.66 2.45
N ARG A 40 -10.13 2.92 3.77
CA ARG A 40 -11.03 3.89 4.41
C ARG A 40 -10.53 5.32 4.32
N LEU A 41 -9.30 5.53 3.83
CA LEU A 41 -8.75 6.86 3.62
C LEU A 41 -9.12 7.40 2.24
N HIS A 42 -9.27 8.70 2.13
CA HIS A 42 -9.38 9.33 0.82
C HIS A 42 -8.00 9.37 0.15
N LEU A 43 -7.77 8.45 -0.80
CA LEU A 43 -6.55 8.42 -1.58
C LEU A 43 -6.68 9.30 -2.83
N GLY A 44 -6.97 10.58 -2.64
CA GLY A 44 -7.02 11.58 -3.72
C GLY A 44 -5.71 12.36 -3.85
N SER A 45 -5.43 12.94 -5.01
CA SER A 45 -4.19 13.67 -5.28
C SER A 45 -3.92 14.85 -4.35
N ARG A 46 -4.94 15.36 -3.69
CA ARG A 46 -4.86 16.50 -2.75
C ARG A 46 -4.81 16.08 -1.28
N ASN A 47 -4.93 14.80 -0.97
CA ASN A 47 -5.03 14.31 0.39
C ASN A 47 -3.65 14.11 1.01
N MET A 48 -3.55 14.26 2.33
CA MET A 48 -2.30 14.13 3.07
C MET A 48 -1.72 12.72 2.98
N SER A 49 -2.57 11.70 3.03
CA SER A 49 -2.19 10.30 2.83
C SER A 49 -1.41 10.09 1.51
N THR A 50 -1.92 10.65 0.41
CA THR A 50 -1.24 10.58 -0.90
C THR A 50 0.06 11.40 -0.91
N ARG A 51 0.07 12.54 -0.26
CA ARG A 51 1.27 13.38 -0.15
C ARG A 51 2.39 12.67 0.61
N ILE A 52 2.07 11.98 1.70
CA ILE A 52 3.03 11.17 2.46
C ILE A 52 3.67 10.08 1.59
N LEU A 53 2.88 9.38 0.78
CA LEU A 53 3.41 8.37 -0.17
C LEU A 53 4.40 8.97 -1.17
N ARG A 54 4.11 10.17 -1.69
CA ARG A 54 4.89 10.80 -2.76
C ARG A 54 6.13 11.52 -2.26
N GLU A 55 6.02 12.20 -1.14
CA GLU A 55 6.99 13.19 -0.69
C GLU A 55 7.60 12.87 0.68
N GLY A 56 6.96 11.98 1.46
CA GLY A 56 7.32 11.73 2.86
C GLY A 56 8.79 11.42 3.08
N ARG A 57 9.40 10.64 2.18
CA ARG A 57 10.83 10.30 2.25
C ARG A 57 11.74 11.53 2.35
N LYS A 58 11.40 12.64 1.70
CA LYS A 58 12.20 13.87 1.72
C LYS A 58 12.23 14.51 3.10
N PHE A 59 11.21 14.25 3.90
CA PHE A 59 11.01 14.83 5.22
C PHE A 59 11.14 13.80 6.35
N GLY A 60 11.72 12.64 6.05
CA GLY A 60 11.90 11.58 7.05
C GLY A 60 10.60 10.88 7.45
N VAL A 61 9.53 11.00 6.66
CA VAL A 61 8.25 10.31 6.91
C VAL A 61 8.13 9.09 6.01
N SER A 62 7.94 7.91 6.60
CA SER A 62 7.64 6.67 5.90
C SER A 62 6.18 6.26 6.16
N GLY A 63 5.37 6.16 5.12
CA GLY A 63 3.98 5.70 5.21
C GLY A 63 3.88 4.20 4.89
N TRP A 64 3.34 3.41 5.81
CA TRP A 64 2.99 2.00 5.64
C TRP A 64 1.48 1.89 5.53
N PHE A 65 0.99 1.59 4.33
CA PHE A 65 -0.44 1.50 4.03
C PHE A 65 -0.83 0.02 3.97
N ILE A 66 -1.65 -0.40 4.91
CA ILE A 66 -2.14 -1.79 5.01
C ILE A 66 -3.61 -1.79 4.59
N THR A 67 -3.98 -2.67 3.69
CA THR A 67 -5.36 -2.78 3.22
C THR A 67 -5.72 -4.19 2.81
N GLN A 68 -6.96 -4.59 3.07
CA GLN A 68 -7.54 -5.84 2.59
C GLN A 68 -8.23 -5.67 1.22
N TRP A 69 -8.56 -4.45 0.84
CA TRP A 69 -9.30 -4.12 -0.37
C TRP A 69 -8.46 -3.23 -1.29
N ALA A 70 -8.37 -3.61 -2.53
CA ALA A 70 -7.68 -2.85 -3.56
C ALA A 70 -8.48 -2.81 -4.88
N ASP A 71 -9.82 -2.78 -4.77
CA ASP A 71 -10.71 -2.89 -5.93
C ASP A 71 -10.91 -1.57 -6.67
N ASP A 72 -10.63 -0.45 -6.00
CA ASP A 72 -10.73 0.87 -6.64
C ASP A 72 -9.46 1.16 -7.46
N ALA A 73 -9.64 1.36 -8.77
CA ALA A 73 -8.57 1.74 -9.69
C ALA A 73 -7.82 3.00 -9.23
N LYS A 74 -8.50 3.93 -8.55
CA LYS A 74 -7.94 5.14 -8.00
C LYS A 74 -7.01 4.84 -6.82
N MET A 75 -7.41 3.94 -5.94
CA MET A 75 -6.62 3.44 -4.83
C MET A 75 -5.37 2.71 -5.33
N LEU A 76 -5.52 1.78 -6.28
CA LEU A 76 -4.40 1.06 -6.90
C LEU A 76 -3.40 2.03 -7.56
N SER A 77 -3.89 3.05 -8.26
CA SER A 77 -3.05 4.10 -8.86
C SER A 77 -2.24 4.86 -7.80
N THR A 78 -2.85 5.19 -6.66
CA THR A 78 -2.16 5.88 -5.57
C THR A 78 -1.13 4.96 -4.89
N LEU A 79 -1.52 3.73 -4.54
CA LEU A 79 -0.65 2.75 -3.90
C LEU A 79 0.49 2.28 -4.82
N SER A 80 0.32 2.39 -6.15
CA SER A 80 1.39 2.08 -7.10
C SER A 80 2.60 3.00 -6.98
N GLN A 81 2.46 4.14 -6.32
CA GLN A 81 3.54 5.09 -6.03
C GLN A 81 4.41 4.66 -4.85
N ALA A 82 3.99 3.68 -4.05
CA ALA A 82 4.81 3.12 -2.99
C ALA A 82 6.05 2.42 -3.56
N ALA A 83 7.22 2.70 -2.95
CA ALA A 83 8.49 2.10 -3.37
C ALA A 83 8.53 0.59 -3.14
N LEU A 84 7.86 0.10 -2.11
CA LEU A 84 7.70 -1.32 -1.82
C LEU A 84 6.21 -1.65 -1.74
N ARG A 85 5.81 -2.72 -2.43
CA ARG A 85 4.43 -3.23 -2.40
C ARG A 85 4.48 -4.72 -2.12
N ILE A 86 3.75 -5.15 -1.10
CA ILE A 86 3.69 -6.55 -0.66
C ILE A 86 2.24 -7.02 -0.80
N PHE A 87 2.05 -8.18 -1.42
CA PHE A 87 0.75 -8.78 -1.69
C PHE A 87 0.68 -10.17 -1.09
N PHE A 88 -0.11 -10.33 -0.06
CA PHE A 88 -0.45 -11.63 0.51
C PHE A 88 -1.53 -12.32 -0.33
N ARG A 89 -1.83 -13.57 0.00
CA ARG A 89 -2.90 -14.33 -0.67
C ARG A 89 -4.24 -13.62 -0.49
N PRO A 90 -4.89 -13.19 -1.57
CA PRO A 90 -6.20 -12.56 -1.50
C PRO A 90 -7.31 -13.61 -1.35
N GLY A 91 -8.54 -13.16 -1.10
CA GLY A 91 -9.74 -13.97 -1.29
C GLY A 91 -9.86 -14.47 -2.74
N ALA A 92 -10.60 -15.53 -2.94
CA ALA A 92 -10.72 -16.19 -4.27
C ALA A 92 -11.24 -15.22 -5.36
N GLU A 93 -12.12 -14.30 -4.98
CA GLU A 93 -12.71 -13.27 -5.85
C GLU A 93 -11.67 -12.28 -6.37
N ASN A 94 -10.62 -12.02 -5.60
CA ASN A 94 -9.59 -11.00 -5.90
C ASN A 94 -8.34 -11.57 -6.59
N VAL A 95 -8.26 -12.90 -6.79
CA VAL A 95 -7.12 -13.55 -7.47
C VAL A 95 -6.89 -12.96 -8.86
N GLY A 96 -7.97 -12.72 -9.60
CA GLY A 96 -7.89 -12.14 -10.95
C GLY A 96 -7.38 -10.70 -10.97
N ALA A 97 -7.79 -9.89 -10.00
CA ALA A 97 -7.35 -8.51 -9.85
C ALA A 97 -5.86 -8.45 -9.52
N LEU A 98 -5.42 -9.23 -8.52
CA LEU A 98 -4.01 -9.29 -8.14
C LEU A 98 -3.13 -9.81 -9.30
N ALA A 99 -3.59 -10.82 -10.03
CA ALA A 99 -2.84 -11.34 -11.18
C ALA A 99 -2.59 -10.27 -12.26
N LYS A 100 -3.58 -9.41 -12.51
CA LYS A 100 -3.42 -8.26 -13.44
C LYS A 100 -2.40 -7.24 -12.92
N VAL A 101 -2.43 -6.96 -11.62
CA VAL A 101 -1.48 -6.05 -10.97
C VAL A 101 -0.05 -6.59 -11.09
N LEU A 102 0.18 -7.86 -10.74
CA LEU A 102 1.49 -8.50 -10.83
C LEU A 102 2.02 -8.59 -12.27
N ALA A 103 1.12 -8.69 -13.23
CA ALA A 103 1.43 -8.76 -14.65
C ALA A 103 1.56 -7.38 -15.33
N HIS A 104 1.45 -6.26 -14.58
CA HIS A 104 1.42 -4.91 -15.13
C HIS A 104 0.40 -4.76 -16.29
N GLY A 105 -0.76 -5.36 -16.13
CA GLY A 105 -1.83 -5.35 -17.14
C GLY A 105 -1.66 -6.31 -18.33
N ASN A 106 -0.55 -7.04 -18.42
CA ASN A 106 -0.34 -8.03 -19.48
C ASN A 106 -1.21 -9.28 -19.22
N LEU A 107 -2.21 -9.49 -20.08
CA LEU A 107 -3.18 -10.58 -19.90
C LEU A 107 -2.55 -11.98 -19.95
N LYS A 108 -1.56 -12.22 -20.82
CA LYS A 108 -0.88 -13.52 -20.91
C LYS A 108 -0.12 -13.83 -19.62
N LYS A 109 0.62 -12.87 -19.09
CA LYS A 109 1.31 -13.01 -17.80
C LYS A 109 0.31 -13.13 -16.65
N ALA A 110 -0.79 -12.42 -16.66
CA ALA A 110 -1.83 -12.52 -15.63
C ALA A 110 -2.43 -13.94 -15.53
N LEU A 111 -2.65 -14.60 -16.67
CA LEU A 111 -3.11 -15.99 -16.69
C LEU A 111 -2.11 -16.96 -16.04
N GLN A 112 -0.80 -16.69 -16.15
CA GLN A 112 0.25 -17.49 -15.51
C GLN A 112 0.29 -17.26 -13.99
N TYR A 113 0.03 -16.04 -13.52
CA TYR A 113 0.02 -15.73 -12.08
C TYR A 113 -1.20 -16.28 -11.34
N ARG A 114 -2.37 -16.40 -11.99
CA ARG A 114 -3.62 -16.88 -11.35
C ARG A 114 -3.45 -18.18 -10.55
N PRO A 115 -2.95 -19.29 -11.13
CA PRO A 115 -2.81 -20.54 -10.39
C PRO A 115 -1.78 -20.44 -9.26
N LEU A 116 -0.75 -19.62 -9.40
CA LEU A 116 0.25 -19.37 -8.35
C LEU A 116 -0.38 -18.67 -7.16
N ILE A 117 -1.15 -17.60 -7.40
CA ILE A 117 -1.82 -16.81 -6.35
C ILE A 117 -2.87 -17.68 -5.64
N ALA A 118 -3.70 -18.41 -6.40
CA ALA A 118 -4.76 -19.25 -5.83
C ALA A 118 -4.22 -20.34 -4.88
N ARG A 119 -3.01 -20.82 -5.14
CA ARG A 119 -2.34 -21.89 -4.36
C ARG A 119 -1.31 -21.35 -3.35
N MET A 120 -1.22 -20.04 -3.16
CA MET A 120 -0.27 -19.48 -2.21
C MET A 120 -0.50 -20.02 -0.80
N PRO A 121 0.51 -20.61 -0.16
CA PRO A 121 0.44 -20.99 1.24
C PRO A 121 0.29 -19.77 2.15
N VAL A 122 -0.23 -19.98 3.35
CA VAL A 122 -0.24 -18.94 4.41
C VAL A 122 1.21 -18.52 4.70
N GLY A 123 1.43 -17.22 4.90
CA GLY A 123 2.75 -16.65 5.15
C GLY A 123 3.61 -16.44 3.89
N SER A 124 3.08 -16.78 2.70
CA SER A 124 3.73 -16.45 1.42
C SER A 124 3.20 -15.13 0.87
N PHE A 125 4.03 -14.44 0.09
CA PHE A 125 3.65 -13.17 -0.51
C PHE A 125 4.42 -12.91 -1.82
N PHE A 126 3.86 -12.05 -2.64
CA PHE A 126 4.57 -11.38 -3.71
C PHE A 126 4.99 -9.99 -3.26
N PHE A 127 6.14 -9.51 -3.72
CA PHE A 127 6.50 -8.10 -3.58
C PHE A 127 7.07 -7.57 -4.88
N PHE A 128 6.91 -6.29 -5.12
CA PHE A 128 7.62 -5.59 -6.18
C PHE A 128 8.93 -5.04 -5.62
N ASN A 129 10.04 -5.41 -6.24
CA ASN A 129 11.35 -4.85 -5.93
C ASN A 129 11.50 -3.42 -6.51
N ALA A 130 12.64 -2.80 -6.26
CA ALA A 130 12.94 -1.45 -6.79
C ALA A 130 12.99 -1.39 -8.33
N SER A 131 13.23 -2.52 -9.01
CA SER A 131 13.19 -2.63 -10.47
C SER A 131 11.77 -2.81 -11.02
N GLY A 132 10.78 -2.97 -10.15
CA GLY A 132 9.39 -3.19 -10.53
C GLY A 132 9.06 -4.65 -10.87
N ASP A 133 9.96 -5.59 -10.60
CA ASP A 133 9.71 -7.01 -10.83
C ASP A 133 8.92 -7.64 -9.67
N ALA A 134 7.97 -8.49 -10.00
CA ALA A 134 7.22 -9.27 -9.02
C ALA A 134 8.05 -10.48 -8.57
N VAL A 135 8.43 -10.50 -7.30
CA VAL A 135 9.19 -11.58 -6.67
C VAL A 135 8.29 -12.34 -5.72
N TYR A 136 8.27 -13.66 -5.84
CA TYR A 136 7.55 -14.54 -4.93
C TYR A 136 8.44 -14.97 -3.77
N THR A 137 7.92 -14.86 -2.57
CA THR A 137 8.61 -15.30 -1.34
C THR A 137 7.70 -16.23 -0.55
N ARG A 138 8.29 -17.31 -0.08
CA ARG A 138 7.62 -18.28 0.80
C ARG A 138 8.30 -18.28 2.16
N ASN A 139 7.51 -18.19 3.22
CA ASN A 139 8.02 -18.44 4.56
C ASN A 139 8.29 -19.96 4.68
N THR A 140 9.53 -20.33 4.88
CA THR A 140 9.97 -21.73 5.05
C THR A 140 9.91 -22.19 6.50
N ASN A 141 9.65 -21.28 7.45
CA ASN A 141 9.56 -21.60 8.87
C ASN A 141 8.11 -21.95 9.26
N THR A 142 7.52 -22.96 8.63
CA THR A 142 6.34 -23.63 9.17
C THR A 142 6.80 -24.94 9.81
N ASN A 143 7.15 -24.84 11.09
CA ASN A 143 7.10 -26.02 11.97
C ASN A 143 5.64 -26.36 12.25
#